data_c4ab757ea0bb222e84d60eb0075289f3
#
_entry.id   c4ab757ea0bb222e84d60eb0075289f3
#
_cell.length_a   1.000
_cell.length_b   1.000
_cell.length_c   1.000
_cell.angle_alpha   90.00
_cell.angle_beta   90.00
_cell.angle_gamma   90.00
#
_symmetry.space_group_name_H-M   'P 1'
#
loop_
_entity.id
_entity.type
_entity.pdbx_description
1 polymer ?
#
loop_
_entity_poly.entity_id
_entity_poly.type
_entity_poly.pdbx_seq_one_letter_code
_entity_poly.pdbx_strand_id
1 'polypeptide(L)'
;MARKYGLPKAIRDFIPEHQGTLLIAYFYHQAKQKAEVKGTTVVESDFRYVGPVPQSKEAGIMMLADGCEAALRSLRDATPKQVLATVQKIFKSRWQDSQLIDSGLSYDELPIVAEVFVRVWEQFNHKRIAYPKGALDLTFKQNKN
;
A
#
# COMPACT_ATOMS: atom_id res chain seq x y z
N MET A 1 20.79 5.90 -8.25
CA MET A 1 21.29 5.47 -6.93
C MET A 1 21.39 3.96 -6.82
N ALA A 2 20.31 3.17 -6.98
CA ALA A 2 20.30 1.71 -6.84
C ALA A 2 21.35 0.94 -7.68
N ARG A 3 21.60 1.38 -8.93
CA ARG A 3 22.67 0.80 -9.78
C ARG A 3 24.07 1.01 -9.20
N LYS A 4 24.32 2.17 -8.59
CA LYS A 4 25.61 2.52 -7.96
C LYS A 4 25.95 1.57 -6.80
N TYR A 5 24.94 1.09 -6.09
CA TYR A 5 25.09 0.17 -4.96
C TYR A 5 24.92 -1.31 -5.32
N GLY A 6 24.93 -1.65 -6.61
CA GLY A 6 24.94 -3.04 -7.05
C GLY A 6 23.67 -3.84 -6.75
N LEU A 7 22.53 -3.19 -6.51
CA LEU A 7 21.28 -3.89 -6.26
C LEU A 7 20.91 -4.77 -7.48
N PRO A 8 20.44 -6.01 -7.26
CA PRO A 8 19.95 -6.89 -8.33
C PRO A 8 18.89 -6.21 -9.19
N LYS A 9 18.85 -6.54 -10.49
CA LYS A 9 17.91 -5.95 -11.44
C LYS A 9 16.46 -6.09 -10.95
N ALA A 10 16.06 -7.28 -10.49
CA ALA A 10 14.72 -7.54 -9.99
C ALA A 10 14.30 -6.58 -8.86
N ILE A 11 15.23 -6.27 -7.93
CA ILE A 11 14.95 -5.31 -6.85
C ILE A 11 14.87 -3.88 -7.38
N ARG A 12 15.71 -3.53 -8.37
CA ARG A 12 15.72 -2.19 -8.96
C ARG A 12 14.46 -1.89 -9.75
N ASP A 13 13.89 -2.92 -10.38
CA ASP A 13 12.69 -2.77 -11.21
C ASP A 13 11.45 -2.41 -10.36
N PHE A 14 11.37 -2.87 -9.11
CA PHE A 14 10.32 -2.45 -8.18
C PHE A 14 10.28 -0.93 -7.93
N ILE A 15 11.42 -0.23 -8.03
CA ILE A 15 11.48 1.21 -7.71
C ILE A 15 10.59 2.05 -8.65
N PRO A 16 10.64 1.94 -9.98
CA PRO A 16 9.70 2.61 -10.86
C PRO A 16 8.33 1.90 -10.93
N GLU A 17 8.31 0.56 -10.90
CA GLU A 17 7.11 -0.22 -11.18
C GLU A 17 6.05 -0.13 -10.09
N HIS A 18 6.43 -0.01 -8.79
CA HIS A 18 5.44 0.06 -7.72
C HIS A 18 4.59 1.34 -7.75
N GLN A 19 5.08 2.40 -8.38
CA GLN A 19 4.32 3.62 -8.64
C GLN A 19 3.62 3.59 -10.00
N GLY A 20 4.14 2.80 -10.94
CA GLY A 20 3.58 2.68 -12.28
C GLY A 20 3.42 4.03 -12.97
N THR A 21 2.25 4.28 -13.51
CA THR A 21 1.84 5.56 -14.10
C THR A 21 0.73 6.22 -13.29
N LEU A 22 0.68 5.99 -11.99
CA LEU A 22 -0.36 6.50 -11.10
C LEU A 22 -0.39 8.02 -11.09
N LEU A 23 -1.59 8.56 -10.96
CA LEU A 23 -1.82 9.98 -10.77
C LEU A 23 -1.34 10.43 -9.38
N ILE A 24 -0.52 11.47 -9.32
CA ILE A 24 -0.12 12.14 -8.09
C ILE A 24 -1.27 13.06 -7.66
N ALA A 25 -2.35 12.46 -7.17
CA ALA A 25 -3.66 13.07 -7.02
C ALA A 25 -3.63 14.37 -6.19
N TYR A 26 -2.83 14.40 -5.12
CA TYR A 26 -2.73 15.59 -4.26
C TYR A 26 -2.27 16.83 -5.04
N PHE A 27 -1.19 16.72 -5.79
CA PHE A 27 -0.65 17.85 -6.57
C PHE A 27 -1.54 18.20 -7.75
N TYR A 28 -2.13 17.18 -8.40
CA TYR A 28 -3.08 17.40 -9.48
C TYR A 28 -4.31 18.19 -9.02
N HIS A 29 -4.92 17.81 -7.91
CA HIS A 29 -6.07 18.55 -7.36
C HIS A 29 -5.70 19.96 -6.93
N GLN A 30 -4.55 20.17 -6.31
CA GLN A 30 -4.06 21.53 -6.00
C GLN A 30 -3.85 22.38 -7.26
N ALA A 31 -3.27 21.79 -8.30
CA ALA A 31 -3.06 22.48 -9.57
C ALA A 31 -4.40 22.86 -10.22
N LYS A 32 -5.37 21.93 -10.22
CA LYS A 32 -6.72 22.22 -10.73
C LYS A 32 -7.40 23.37 -10.00
N GLN A 33 -7.39 23.37 -8.68
CA GLN A 33 -7.97 24.48 -7.90
C GLN A 33 -7.34 25.84 -8.23
N LYS A 34 -6.00 25.87 -8.36
CA LYS A 34 -5.28 27.10 -8.73
C LYS A 34 -5.58 27.54 -10.16
N ALA A 35 -5.71 26.59 -11.08
CA ALA A 35 -6.02 26.85 -12.48
C ALA A 35 -7.44 27.40 -12.66
N GLU A 36 -8.40 26.85 -11.92
CA GLU A 36 -9.79 27.31 -11.91
C GLU A 36 -9.90 28.79 -11.53
N VAL A 37 -9.17 29.23 -10.50
CA VAL A 37 -9.10 30.64 -10.08
C VAL A 37 -8.43 31.55 -11.14
N LYS A 38 -7.46 30.99 -11.90
CA LYS A 38 -6.68 31.74 -12.90
C LYS A 38 -7.24 31.66 -14.32
N GLY A 39 -8.29 30.87 -14.54
CA GLY A 39 -8.83 30.59 -15.88
C GLY A 39 -7.86 29.85 -16.80
N THR A 40 -6.96 29.00 -16.23
CA THR A 40 -6.00 28.18 -16.98
C THR A 40 -6.37 26.71 -16.93
N THR A 41 -5.80 25.91 -17.84
CA THR A 41 -6.01 24.45 -17.88
C THR A 41 -4.83 23.70 -17.27
N VAL A 42 -5.11 22.53 -16.70
CA VAL A 42 -4.10 21.61 -16.16
C VAL A 42 -4.18 20.31 -16.94
N VAL A 43 -3.04 19.83 -17.41
CA VAL A 43 -2.94 18.55 -18.13
C VAL A 43 -2.64 17.44 -17.13
N GLU A 44 -3.49 16.42 -17.07
CA GLU A 44 -3.37 15.32 -16.10
C GLU A 44 -2.07 14.52 -16.25
N SER A 45 -1.60 14.33 -17.50
CA SER A 45 -0.35 13.58 -17.76
C SER A 45 0.88 14.18 -17.07
N ASP A 46 0.88 15.50 -16.81
CA ASP A 46 2.00 16.18 -16.14
C ASP A 46 2.09 15.83 -14.64
N PHE A 47 1.03 15.18 -14.14
CA PHE A 47 0.91 14.75 -12.74
C PHE A 47 0.89 13.23 -12.58
N ARG A 48 1.28 12.48 -13.61
CA ARG A 48 1.44 11.03 -13.53
C ARG A 48 2.90 10.64 -13.38
N TYR A 49 3.14 9.54 -12.65
CA TYR A 49 4.46 8.92 -12.64
C TYR A 49 4.83 8.43 -14.04
N VAL A 50 6.13 8.38 -14.33
CA VAL A 50 6.65 8.06 -15.67
C VAL A 50 6.52 6.57 -16.00
N GLY A 51 6.37 5.72 -15.01
CA GLY A 51 6.27 4.29 -15.18
C GLY A 51 7.63 3.58 -15.27
N PRO A 52 7.64 2.35 -15.78
CA PRO A 52 6.53 1.60 -16.37
C PRO A 52 5.50 1.13 -15.34
N VAL A 53 4.34 0.66 -15.80
CA VAL A 53 3.41 -0.12 -14.96
C VAL A 53 4.10 -1.43 -14.54
N PRO A 54 3.64 -2.10 -13.47
CA PRO A 54 4.20 -3.37 -13.01
C PRO A 54 4.33 -4.41 -14.12
N GLN A 55 5.53 -4.98 -14.26
CA GLN A 55 5.87 -5.94 -15.29
C GLN A 55 5.92 -7.39 -14.76
N SER A 56 5.57 -7.61 -13.50
CA SER A 56 5.47 -8.94 -12.87
C SER A 56 4.36 -8.96 -11.82
N LYS A 57 3.89 -10.15 -11.45
CA LYS A 57 2.89 -10.31 -10.37
C LYS A 57 3.39 -9.72 -9.05
N GLU A 58 4.67 -9.92 -8.75
CA GLU A 58 5.31 -9.40 -7.56
C GLU A 58 5.30 -7.88 -7.52
N ALA A 59 5.61 -7.22 -8.64
CA ALA A 59 5.56 -5.77 -8.75
C ALA A 59 4.12 -5.24 -8.66
N GLY A 60 3.17 -5.94 -9.27
CA GLY A 60 1.74 -5.64 -9.15
C GLY A 60 1.24 -5.76 -7.71
N ILE A 61 1.61 -6.83 -7.01
CA ILE A 61 1.28 -7.01 -5.58
C ILE A 61 1.95 -5.93 -4.73
N MET A 62 3.18 -5.54 -5.03
CA MET A 62 3.87 -4.45 -4.33
C MET A 62 3.13 -3.11 -4.49
N MET A 63 2.70 -2.77 -5.71
CA MET A 63 1.87 -1.58 -5.96
C MET A 63 0.58 -1.59 -5.16
N LEU A 64 -0.11 -2.74 -5.12
CA LEU A 64 -1.34 -2.91 -4.36
C LEU A 64 -1.09 -2.77 -2.85
N ALA A 65 0.02 -3.34 -2.35
CA ALA A 65 0.39 -3.27 -0.95
C ALA A 65 0.73 -1.85 -0.49
N ASP A 66 1.51 -1.11 -1.27
CA ASP A 66 1.84 0.29 -1.00
C ASP A 66 0.58 1.17 -0.92
N GLY A 67 -0.31 1.03 -1.91
CA GLY A 67 -1.58 1.75 -1.91
C GLY A 67 -2.49 1.41 -0.72
N CYS A 68 -2.56 0.13 -0.34
CA CYS A 68 -3.33 -0.31 0.82
C CYS A 68 -2.72 0.18 2.13
N GLU A 69 -1.40 0.09 2.30
CA GLU A 69 -0.70 0.57 3.49
C GLU A 69 -0.98 2.06 3.73
N ALA A 70 -0.81 2.87 2.70
CA ALA A 70 -1.06 4.31 2.76
C ALA A 70 -2.52 4.64 3.15
N ALA A 71 -3.50 3.92 2.59
CA ALA A 71 -4.91 4.11 2.92
C ALA A 71 -5.26 3.63 4.32
N LEU A 72 -4.78 2.44 4.71
CA LEU A 72 -5.10 1.82 6.00
C LEU A 72 -4.43 2.53 7.18
N ARG A 73 -3.28 3.18 6.98
CA ARG A 73 -2.61 4.00 7.99
C ARG A 73 -3.49 5.11 8.53
N SER A 74 -4.42 5.62 7.72
CA SER A 74 -5.36 6.67 8.13
C SER A 74 -6.57 6.13 8.91
N LEU A 75 -6.82 4.82 8.89
CA LEU A 75 -7.95 4.19 9.55
C LEU A 75 -7.55 3.78 10.98
N ARG A 76 -8.06 4.53 11.96
CA ARG A 76 -7.93 4.15 13.37
C ARG A 76 -9.04 3.18 13.75
N ASP A 77 -8.71 2.15 14.53
CA ASP A 77 -9.68 1.16 15.06
C ASP A 77 -10.59 0.53 13.97
N ALA A 78 -10.06 0.32 12.77
CA ALA A 78 -10.81 -0.27 11.67
C ALA A 78 -11.20 -1.72 11.97
N THR A 79 -12.39 -2.10 11.57
CA THR A 79 -12.83 -3.49 11.58
C THR A 79 -12.31 -4.23 10.34
N PRO A 80 -12.15 -5.57 10.37
CA PRO A 80 -11.75 -6.34 9.20
C PRO A 80 -12.63 -6.09 7.97
N LYS A 81 -13.92 -5.86 8.18
CA LYS A 81 -14.86 -5.52 7.09
C LYS A 81 -14.53 -4.16 6.43
N GLN A 82 -14.18 -3.16 7.23
CA GLN A 82 -13.78 -1.84 6.72
C GLN A 82 -12.43 -1.92 5.99
N VAL A 83 -11.50 -2.72 6.51
CA VAL A 83 -10.22 -2.98 5.87
C VAL A 83 -10.41 -3.65 4.51
N LEU A 84 -11.21 -4.72 4.44
CA LEU A 84 -11.51 -5.41 3.19
C LEU A 84 -12.15 -4.46 2.16
N ALA A 85 -13.11 -3.65 2.57
CA ALA A 85 -13.74 -2.68 1.67
C ALA A 85 -12.74 -1.64 1.14
N THR A 86 -11.80 -1.20 1.97
CA THR A 86 -10.73 -0.27 1.57
C THR A 86 -9.76 -0.93 0.58
N VAL A 87 -9.31 -2.14 0.87
CA VAL A 87 -8.44 -2.93 0.00
C VAL A 87 -9.09 -3.14 -1.37
N GLN A 88 -10.35 -3.59 -1.39
CA GLN A 88 -11.10 -3.80 -2.64
C GLN A 88 -11.25 -2.51 -3.45
N LYS A 89 -11.50 -1.37 -2.79
CA LYS A 89 -11.57 -0.06 -3.46
C LYS A 89 -10.24 0.31 -4.13
N ILE A 90 -9.11 0.09 -3.44
CA ILE A 90 -7.77 0.34 -4.00
C ILE A 90 -7.53 -0.58 -5.21
N PHE A 91 -7.77 -1.87 -5.07
CA PHE A 91 -7.58 -2.86 -6.14
C PHE A 91 -8.40 -2.51 -7.38
N LYS A 92 -9.67 -2.22 -7.20
CA LYS A 92 -10.57 -1.78 -8.29
C LYS A 92 -10.03 -0.52 -8.97
N SER A 93 -9.57 0.46 -8.21
CA SER A 93 -9.00 1.70 -8.77
C SER A 93 -7.75 1.42 -9.61
N ARG A 94 -6.82 0.56 -9.14
CA ARG A 94 -5.61 0.21 -9.89
C ARG A 94 -5.93 -0.57 -11.16
N TRP A 95 -6.90 -1.48 -11.08
CA TRP A 95 -7.37 -2.23 -12.23
C TRP A 95 -8.00 -1.33 -13.29
N GLN A 96 -8.92 -0.44 -12.88
CA GLN A 96 -9.62 0.48 -13.79
C GLN A 96 -8.68 1.51 -14.44
N ASP A 97 -7.60 1.90 -13.75
CA ASP A 97 -6.55 2.78 -14.29
C ASP A 97 -5.50 2.01 -15.09
N SER A 98 -5.76 0.74 -15.46
CA SER A 98 -4.89 -0.14 -16.25
C SER A 98 -3.48 -0.32 -15.67
N GLN A 99 -3.31 -0.09 -14.37
CA GLN A 99 -2.00 -0.17 -13.74
C GLN A 99 -1.46 -1.60 -13.63
N LEU A 100 -2.34 -2.61 -13.73
CA LEU A 100 -1.96 -4.02 -13.59
C LEU A 100 -1.93 -4.77 -14.93
N ILE A 101 -2.05 -4.05 -16.06
CA ILE A 101 -2.24 -4.66 -17.38
C ILE A 101 -1.09 -5.57 -17.81
N ASP A 102 0.16 -5.20 -17.45
CA ASP A 102 1.37 -5.94 -17.82
C ASP A 102 1.91 -6.79 -16.66
N SER A 103 1.21 -6.80 -15.51
CA SER A 103 1.68 -7.49 -14.31
C SER A 103 1.52 -9.01 -14.37
N GLY A 104 0.66 -9.51 -15.25
CA GLY A 104 0.29 -10.93 -15.28
C GLY A 104 -0.73 -11.33 -14.20
N LEU A 105 -1.21 -10.39 -13.38
CA LEU A 105 -2.33 -10.62 -12.46
C LEU A 105 -3.64 -10.66 -13.26
N SER A 106 -4.49 -11.64 -12.99
CA SER A 106 -5.86 -11.69 -13.51
C SER A 106 -6.84 -11.02 -12.54
N TYR A 107 -7.98 -10.60 -13.08
CA TYR A 107 -9.03 -10.00 -12.26
C TYR A 107 -9.55 -10.96 -11.17
N ASP A 108 -9.60 -12.25 -11.48
CA ASP A 108 -10.09 -13.29 -10.57
C ASP A 108 -9.10 -13.59 -9.42
N GLU A 109 -7.83 -13.23 -9.57
CA GLU A 109 -6.84 -13.35 -8.49
C GLU A 109 -6.96 -12.22 -7.46
N LEU A 110 -7.52 -11.06 -7.82
CA LEU A 110 -7.60 -9.90 -6.93
C LEU A 110 -8.37 -10.17 -5.63
N PRO A 111 -9.52 -10.87 -5.61
CA PRO A 111 -10.20 -11.22 -4.36
C PRO A 111 -9.32 -12.04 -3.42
N ILE A 112 -8.58 -13.00 -3.96
CA ILE A 112 -7.69 -13.88 -3.19
C ILE A 112 -6.56 -13.07 -2.55
N VAL A 113 -5.94 -12.17 -3.33
CA VAL A 113 -4.89 -11.27 -2.83
C VAL A 113 -5.46 -10.34 -1.75
N ALA A 114 -6.68 -9.82 -1.93
CA ALA A 114 -7.34 -8.96 -0.95
C ALA A 114 -7.56 -9.65 0.40
N GLU A 115 -8.01 -10.91 0.39
CA GLU A 115 -8.18 -11.70 1.62
C GLU A 115 -6.85 -11.91 2.35
N VAL A 116 -5.76 -12.18 1.60
CA VAL A 116 -4.42 -12.29 2.19
C VAL A 116 -3.99 -10.97 2.84
N PHE A 117 -4.24 -9.83 2.19
CA PHE A 117 -3.91 -8.52 2.74
C PHE A 117 -4.66 -8.23 4.05
N VAL A 118 -5.95 -8.55 4.10
CA VAL A 118 -6.74 -8.41 5.33
C VAL A 118 -6.20 -9.29 6.45
N ARG A 119 -5.88 -10.56 6.14
CA ARG A 119 -5.30 -11.49 7.12
C ARG A 119 -3.97 -10.99 7.68
N VAL A 120 -3.09 -10.51 6.81
CA VAL A 120 -1.80 -9.91 7.23
C VAL A 120 -2.05 -8.69 8.10
N TRP A 121 -2.96 -7.80 7.69
CA TRP A 121 -3.31 -6.62 8.47
C TRP A 121 -3.83 -7.00 9.87
N GLU A 122 -4.70 -8.00 9.99
CA GLU A 122 -5.20 -8.50 11.26
C GLU A 122 -4.07 -8.99 12.17
N GLN A 123 -3.11 -9.76 11.63
CA GLN A 123 -1.97 -10.25 12.39
C GLN A 123 -1.13 -9.12 13.01
N PHE A 124 -0.94 -8.01 12.27
CA PHE A 124 -0.18 -6.87 12.77
C PHE A 124 -0.97 -5.93 13.69
N ASN A 125 -2.30 -5.92 13.55
CA ASN A 125 -3.18 -5.02 14.30
C ASN A 125 -3.96 -5.73 15.42
N HIS A 126 -3.70 -7.01 15.69
CA HIS A 126 -4.21 -7.63 16.90
C HIS A 126 -3.79 -6.80 18.10
N LYS A 127 -4.77 -6.26 18.85
CA LYS A 127 -4.52 -5.63 20.14
C LYS A 127 -3.76 -6.65 20.98
N ARG A 128 -2.48 -6.39 21.25
CA ARG A 128 -1.73 -7.18 22.21
C ARG A 128 -2.59 -7.25 23.46
N ILE A 129 -2.93 -8.45 23.91
CA ILE A 129 -3.60 -8.64 25.19
C ILE A 129 -2.76 -7.89 26.19
N ALA A 130 -3.33 -6.82 26.78
CA ALA A 130 -2.65 -6.09 27.83
C ALA A 130 -2.54 -7.08 29.01
N TYR A 131 -1.35 -7.61 29.24
CA TYR A 131 -1.09 -8.41 30.43
C TYR A 131 -1.43 -7.55 31.65
N PRO A 132 -2.25 -8.04 32.59
CA PRO A 132 -2.52 -7.30 33.82
C PRO A 132 -1.20 -6.89 34.45
N LYS A 133 -1.08 -5.62 34.85
CA LYS A 133 0.08 -5.15 35.62
C LYS A 133 0.15 -6.04 36.86
N GLY A 134 1.18 -6.87 37.00
CA GLY A 134 1.34 -7.87 38.06
C GLY A 134 1.50 -9.32 37.60
N ALA A 135 1.14 -9.66 36.37
CA ALA A 135 1.33 -11.04 35.87
C ALA A 135 2.81 -11.41 35.59
N LEU A 136 3.71 -10.43 35.66
CA LEU A 136 5.17 -10.63 35.48
C LEU A 136 5.95 -10.49 36.77
N ASP A 137 5.30 -10.34 37.93
CA ASP A 137 5.97 -10.31 39.23
C ASP A 137 6.23 -11.73 39.73
N LEU A 138 7.00 -12.48 38.92
CA LEU A 138 7.68 -13.67 39.38
C LEU A 138 8.90 -13.23 40.20
N THR A 139 8.69 -12.75 41.41
CA THR A 139 9.75 -12.65 42.40
C THR A 139 10.30 -14.04 42.62
N PHE A 140 11.45 -14.30 42.07
CA PHE A 140 12.32 -15.39 42.51
C PHE A 140 12.68 -15.10 43.96
N LYS A 141 11.95 -15.69 44.91
CA LYS A 141 12.40 -15.81 46.29
C LYS A 141 13.68 -16.65 46.23
N GLN A 142 14.82 -15.98 46.32
CA GLN A 142 16.06 -16.66 46.66
C GLN A 142 15.91 -17.18 48.08
N ASN A 143 15.76 -18.51 48.21
CA ASN A 143 15.98 -19.17 49.46
C ASN A 143 17.44 -19.05 49.81
N LYS A 144 17.77 -18.15 50.75
CA LYS A 144 19.00 -18.21 51.53
C LYS A 144 18.77 -19.23 52.62
N ASN A 145 19.44 -20.35 52.55
CA ASN A 145 19.92 -21.16 53.67
C ASN A 145 21.43 -21.18 53.61
#